data_3db8f0192d27d01f927464977bf8cee9
#
_entry.id   3db8f0192d27d01f927464977bf8cee9
#
_cell.length_a   1.000
_cell.length_b   1.000
_cell.length_c   1.000
_cell.angle_alpha   90.00
_cell.angle_beta   90.00
_cell.angle_gamma   90.00
#
_symmetry.space_group_name_H-M   'P 1'
#
loop_
_entity.id
_entity.type
_entity.pdbx_description
1 polymer ?
#
loop_
_entity_poly.entity_id
_entity_poly.type
_entity_poly.pdbx_seq_one_letter_code
_entity_poly.pdbx_strand_id
1 'polypeptide(L)'
;MKKLIKNLSFLLLIFCFGCNVTNNKKENLENWVSLIKQNSLEGWHYYQDDGKKSGWEIEDGVLTFTSEKAFGDGDKSLVSDKEYTNFKIHLEWKVSPGSNSGFFWGVKEDLKYEFPYVTGPEIQILDPNVPDGPLTQAGALYGMISPSQWVTKPAGQWNSYDITIDHRINKGEVVHNGYKIVEFPLSGDEWDKMVAPTKFNNCEEEPWQNCDFGKFKTGKISIQDHPGIISFRNIKILEL
;
A
#
# COMPACT_ATOMS: atom_id res chain seq x y z
N MET A 1 -43.81 -9.81 -83.96
CA MET A 1 -44.53 -9.46 -82.73
C MET A 1 -43.70 -10.03 -81.53
N LYS A 2 -42.91 -9.18 -80.89
CA LYS A 2 -42.05 -9.61 -79.80
C LYS A 2 -42.70 -9.28 -78.44
N LYS A 3 -42.95 -10.31 -77.64
CA LYS A 3 -43.55 -10.14 -76.29
C LYS A 3 -42.46 -9.73 -75.36
N LEU A 4 -42.64 -8.62 -74.64
CA LEU A 4 -41.80 -8.07 -73.60
C LEU A 4 -42.15 -8.75 -72.28
N ILE A 5 -41.28 -9.49 -71.69
CA ILE A 5 -41.45 -10.07 -70.37
C ILE A 5 -40.80 -9.11 -69.35
N LYS A 6 -41.68 -8.52 -68.47
CA LYS A 6 -41.22 -7.69 -67.35
C LYS A 6 -40.83 -8.58 -66.17
N ASN A 7 -39.53 -8.62 -65.85
CA ASN A 7 -39.05 -9.22 -64.59
C ASN A 7 -39.31 -8.25 -63.45
N LEU A 8 -40.14 -8.66 -62.48
CA LEU A 8 -40.39 -7.99 -61.25
C LEU A 8 -39.42 -8.56 -60.20
N SER A 9 -38.32 -7.83 -59.89
CA SER A 9 -37.41 -8.17 -58.79
C SER A 9 -38.05 -7.79 -57.44
N PHE A 10 -38.35 -8.81 -56.66
CA PHE A 10 -38.83 -8.65 -55.28
C PHE A 10 -37.62 -8.45 -54.36
N LEU A 11 -37.39 -7.22 -53.89
CA LEU A 11 -36.31 -6.89 -52.95
C LEU A 11 -36.79 -7.25 -51.55
N LEU A 12 -36.26 -8.36 -50.99
CA LEU A 12 -36.54 -8.80 -49.61
C LEU A 12 -35.66 -7.98 -48.66
N LEU A 13 -36.22 -6.99 -47.98
CA LEU A 13 -35.57 -6.26 -46.89
C LEU A 13 -35.57 -7.13 -45.65
N ILE A 14 -34.41 -7.71 -45.31
CA ILE A 14 -34.19 -8.38 -44.04
C ILE A 14 -33.90 -7.30 -43.01
N PHE A 15 -34.87 -7.02 -42.12
CA PHE A 15 -34.66 -6.23 -40.91
C PHE A 15 -33.91 -7.12 -39.88
N CYS A 16 -32.60 -6.94 -39.78
CA CYS A 16 -31.87 -7.46 -38.64
C CYS A 16 -32.16 -6.62 -37.40
N PHE A 17 -33.07 -7.10 -36.55
CA PHE A 17 -33.14 -6.60 -35.17
C PHE A 17 -31.86 -6.97 -34.43
N GLY A 18 -30.92 -6.05 -34.40
CA GLY A 18 -29.78 -6.15 -33.50
C GLY A 18 -30.26 -6.02 -32.07
N CYS A 19 -30.33 -7.12 -31.32
CA CYS A 19 -30.43 -7.06 -29.88
C CYS A 19 -29.13 -6.41 -29.34
N ASN A 20 -29.19 -5.12 -29.02
CA ASN A 20 -28.18 -4.49 -28.17
C ASN A 20 -28.33 -5.08 -26.77
N VAL A 21 -27.56 -6.15 -26.49
CA VAL A 21 -27.30 -6.58 -25.13
C VAL A 21 -26.34 -5.52 -24.54
N THR A 22 -26.93 -4.49 -23.95
CA THR A 22 -26.19 -3.62 -23.04
C THR A 22 -25.77 -4.48 -21.85
N ASN A 23 -24.52 -4.98 -21.88
CA ASN A 23 -23.85 -5.49 -20.71
C ASN A 23 -23.72 -4.30 -19.72
N ASN A 24 -24.73 -4.10 -18.91
CA ASN A 24 -24.62 -3.35 -17.68
C ASN A 24 -23.70 -4.16 -16.73
N LYS A 25 -22.37 -4.14 -16.96
CA LYS A 25 -21.44 -4.25 -15.86
C LYS A 25 -21.82 -3.09 -14.93
N LYS A 26 -22.53 -3.38 -13.84
CA LYS A 26 -22.47 -2.55 -12.66
C LYS A 26 -20.97 -2.49 -12.31
N GLU A 27 -20.29 -1.42 -12.72
CA GLU A 27 -19.09 -1.00 -12.06
C GLU A 27 -19.52 -0.83 -10.60
N ASN A 28 -19.12 -1.75 -9.75
CA ASN A 28 -19.04 -1.47 -8.32
C ASN A 28 -18.09 -0.28 -8.26
N LEU A 29 -18.62 0.92 -8.14
CA LEU A 29 -17.87 2.10 -7.78
C LEU A 29 -17.41 1.82 -6.35
N GLU A 30 -16.25 1.14 -6.23
CA GLU A 30 -15.57 0.95 -4.97
C GLU A 30 -15.34 2.35 -4.40
N ASN A 31 -15.83 2.61 -3.19
CA ASN A 31 -15.74 3.92 -2.55
C ASN A 31 -14.33 4.14 -2.00
N TRP A 32 -13.37 4.34 -2.89
CA TRP A 32 -12.03 4.72 -2.52
C TRP A 32 -12.00 6.13 -1.92
N VAL A 33 -11.40 6.24 -0.76
CA VAL A 33 -11.20 7.51 -0.05
C VAL A 33 -9.74 7.93 -0.21
N SER A 34 -9.50 9.15 -0.71
CA SER A 34 -8.15 9.72 -0.74
C SER A 34 -7.69 10.04 0.68
N LEU A 35 -6.49 9.57 1.04
CA LEU A 35 -5.86 9.85 2.33
C LEU A 35 -4.92 11.07 2.27
N ILE A 36 -4.61 11.55 1.08
CA ILE A 36 -3.87 12.81 0.88
C ILE A 36 -4.84 13.85 0.37
N LYS A 37 -5.02 14.91 1.14
CA LYS A 37 -5.73 16.11 0.72
C LYS A 37 -4.73 17.08 0.13
N GLN A 38 -5.11 17.80 -0.92
CA GLN A 38 -4.24 18.78 -1.56
C GLN A 38 -3.71 19.77 -0.51
N ASN A 39 -2.39 19.83 -0.36
CA ASN A 39 -1.67 20.75 0.53
C ASN A 39 -2.04 20.67 2.03
N SER A 40 -2.48 19.50 2.52
CA SER A 40 -2.84 19.30 3.93
C SER A 40 -2.49 17.91 4.44
N LEU A 41 -1.90 17.85 5.65
CA LEU A 41 -1.69 16.63 6.42
C LEU A 41 -2.96 16.21 7.20
N GLU A 42 -4.12 16.82 6.96
CA GLU A 42 -5.36 16.45 7.63
C GLU A 42 -5.64 14.95 7.49
N GLY A 43 -5.85 14.27 8.61
CA GLY A 43 -6.00 12.81 8.70
C GLY A 43 -4.70 12.06 9.02
N TRP A 44 -3.59 12.82 9.19
CA TRP A 44 -2.29 12.29 9.57
C TRP A 44 -1.64 13.13 10.67
N HIS A 45 -0.85 12.48 11.51
CA HIS A 45 0.03 13.13 12.49
C HIS A 45 1.34 12.35 12.60
N TYR A 46 2.35 12.95 13.22
CA TYR A 46 3.61 12.28 13.52
C TYR A 46 3.40 11.27 14.64
N TYR A 47 4.04 10.11 14.51
CA TYR A 47 3.96 9.07 15.54
C TYR A 47 4.41 9.61 16.90
N GLN A 48 3.56 9.45 17.94
CA GLN A 48 3.79 9.98 19.28
C GLN A 48 4.23 11.46 19.30
N ASP A 49 3.48 12.30 18.58
CA ASP A 49 3.84 13.70 18.38
C ASP A 49 3.74 14.51 19.66
N ASP A 50 4.81 15.24 19.99
CA ASP A 50 4.86 16.25 21.05
C ASP A 50 4.64 17.69 20.54
N GLY A 51 4.24 17.84 19.29
CA GLY A 51 4.03 19.13 18.60
C GLY A 51 5.28 19.78 18.07
N LYS A 52 6.42 19.06 18.03
CA LYS A 52 7.72 19.61 17.61
C LYS A 52 8.33 18.92 16.39
N LYS A 53 7.74 17.84 15.90
CA LYS A 53 8.28 17.06 14.80
C LYS A 53 8.01 17.72 13.46
N SER A 54 8.94 17.57 12.51
CA SER A 54 8.80 18.02 11.13
C SER A 54 9.58 17.13 10.17
N GLY A 55 9.49 17.43 8.88
CA GLY A 55 10.19 16.72 7.82
C GLY A 55 9.27 16.32 6.69
N TRP A 56 7.96 16.23 6.94
CA TRP A 56 6.95 15.97 5.92
C TRP A 56 6.32 17.25 5.42
N GLU A 57 6.24 17.39 4.11
CA GLU A 57 5.62 18.51 3.39
C GLU A 57 4.66 17.96 2.34
N ILE A 58 3.57 18.68 2.05
CA ILE A 58 2.66 18.37 0.94
C ILE A 58 2.64 19.53 -0.02
N GLU A 59 2.96 19.26 -1.29
CA GLU A 59 2.86 20.21 -2.38
C GLU A 59 2.22 19.52 -3.58
N ASP A 60 1.16 20.13 -4.15
CA ASP A 60 0.43 19.62 -5.31
C ASP A 60 -0.01 18.15 -5.20
N GLY A 61 -0.43 17.74 -3.99
CA GLY A 61 -0.88 16.37 -3.71
C GLY A 61 0.26 15.33 -3.61
N VAL A 62 1.51 15.80 -3.56
CA VAL A 62 2.69 14.97 -3.29
C VAL A 62 3.15 15.20 -1.86
N LEU A 63 3.08 14.15 -1.05
CA LEU A 63 3.64 14.11 0.30
C LEU A 63 5.11 13.74 0.21
N THR A 64 6.01 14.55 0.77
CA THR A 64 7.46 14.32 0.72
C THR A 64 8.08 14.44 2.09
N PHE A 65 8.86 13.44 2.48
CA PHE A 65 9.79 13.52 3.60
C PHE A 65 11.18 13.91 3.08
N THR A 66 11.84 14.84 3.80
CA THR A 66 13.20 15.25 3.53
C THR A 66 14.00 15.20 4.84
N SER A 67 14.86 14.20 4.99
CA SER A 67 15.59 13.98 6.25
C SER A 67 16.44 15.18 6.68
N GLU A 68 17.01 15.95 5.73
CA GLU A 68 17.79 17.16 6.01
C GLU A 68 16.95 18.30 6.59
N LYS A 69 15.63 18.30 6.35
CA LYS A 69 14.68 19.27 6.89
C LYS A 69 14.00 18.79 8.18
N ALA A 70 14.19 17.53 8.52
CA ALA A 70 13.54 16.92 9.66
C ALA A 70 14.17 17.40 10.97
N PHE A 71 13.36 17.75 11.95
CA PHE A 71 13.79 18.03 13.30
C PHE A 71 12.78 17.47 14.34
N GLY A 72 13.11 17.56 15.61
CA GLY A 72 12.39 16.94 16.72
C GLY A 72 13.01 15.61 17.09
N ASP A 73 12.72 15.17 18.30
CA ASP A 73 13.26 13.92 18.84
C ASP A 73 12.42 12.71 18.39
N GLY A 74 13.04 11.52 18.36
CA GLY A 74 12.39 10.25 18.08
C GLY A 74 11.97 10.06 16.63
N ASP A 75 11.07 9.10 16.43
CA ASP A 75 10.50 8.70 15.14
C ASP A 75 9.63 9.80 14.53
N LYS A 76 9.73 10.02 13.23
CA LYS A 76 8.97 11.03 12.49
C LYS A 76 8.04 10.43 11.45
N SER A 77 7.78 9.12 11.55
CA SER A 77 6.79 8.45 10.71
C SER A 77 5.42 9.12 10.84
N LEU A 78 4.70 9.19 9.75
CA LEU A 78 3.30 9.62 9.80
C LEU A 78 2.41 8.43 10.10
N VAL A 79 1.41 8.65 10.95
CA VAL A 79 0.34 7.69 11.24
C VAL A 79 -1.01 8.31 10.92
N SER A 80 -1.95 7.49 10.46
CA SER A 80 -3.32 7.92 10.22
C SER A 80 -4.05 8.23 11.53
N ASP A 81 -4.91 9.27 11.53
CA ASP A 81 -5.79 9.55 12.67
C ASP A 81 -6.78 8.40 12.90
N LYS A 82 -7.26 7.80 11.80
CA LYS A 82 -8.21 6.69 11.80
C LYS A 82 -7.49 5.35 11.88
N GLU A 83 -8.07 4.40 12.63
CA GLU A 83 -7.69 2.99 12.61
C GLU A 83 -8.46 2.21 11.53
N TYR A 84 -7.83 1.18 10.97
CA TYR A 84 -8.38 0.32 9.93
C TYR A 84 -8.24 -1.15 10.32
N THR A 85 -9.17 -1.99 9.86
CA THR A 85 -9.16 -3.44 10.13
C THR A 85 -9.01 -4.24 8.83
N ASN A 86 -9.95 -4.10 7.92
CA ASN A 86 -9.94 -4.77 6.62
C ASN A 86 -9.99 -3.71 5.53
N PHE A 87 -9.01 -3.71 4.66
CA PHE A 87 -8.91 -2.65 3.64
C PHE A 87 -8.08 -3.08 2.45
N LYS A 88 -8.27 -2.36 1.35
CA LYS A 88 -7.29 -2.24 0.27
C LYS A 88 -6.72 -0.84 0.29
N ILE A 89 -5.44 -0.70 0.06
CA ILE A 89 -4.79 0.60 -0.10
C ILE A 89 -4.01 0.61 -1.41
N HIS A 90 -4.15 1.71 -2.14
CA HIS A 90 -3.28 2.05 -3.25
C HIS A 90 -2.40 3.21 -2.85
N LEU A 91 -1.11 3.12 -3.15
CA LEU A 91 -0.17 4.23 -2.97
C LEU A 91 0.90 4.21 -4.07
N GLU A 92 1.29 5.39 -4.53
CA GLU A 92 2.47 5.55 -5.36
C GLU A 92 3.60 6.16 -4.54
N TRP A 93 4.81 5.62 -4.74
CA TRP A 93 6.00 6.05 -4.00
C TRP A 93 7.22 6.24 -4.91
N LYS A 94 8.11 7.12 -4.48
CA LYS A 94 9.36 7.42 -5.16
C LYS A 94 10.42 7.75 -4.10
N VAL A 95 11.62 7.18 -4.24
CA VAL A 95 12.74 7.40 -3.33
C VAL A 95 13.92 8.02 -4.06
N SER A 96 14.76 8.79 -3.37
CA SER A 96 16.06 9.21 -3.86
C SER A 96 17.06 8.05 -3.79
N PRO A 97 18.23 8.12 -4.50
CA PRO A 97 19.25 7.09 -4.40
C PRO A 97 19.65 6.79 -2.95
N GLY A 98 19.68 5.51 -2.59
CA GLY A 98 20.01 5.03 -1.26
C GLY A 98 18.92 5.19 -0.19
N SER A 99 17.76 5.73 -0.54
CA SER A 99 16.69 5.99 0.43
C SER A 99 15.82 4.77 0.68
N ASN A 100 15.25 4.75 1.89
CA ASN A 100 14.38 3.72 2.45
C ASN A 100 13.11 4.35 3.01
N SER A 101 12.04 3.58 3.11
CA SER A 101 10.79 3.85 3.80
C SER A 101 10.03 2.54 4.00
N GLY A 102 8.83 2.60 4.57
CA GLY A 102 7.96 1.45 4.76
C GLY A 102 6.50 1.86 4.86
N PHE A 103 5.62 0.94 4.49
CA PHE A 103 4.20 1.03 4.77
C PHE A 103 3.85 0.02 5.86
N PHE A 104 3.19 0.48 6.95
CA PHE A 104 2.79 -0.33 8.08
C PHE A 104 1.28 -0.36 8.26
N TRP A 105 0.77 -1.44 8.86
CA TRP A 105 -0.61 -1.54 9.32
C TRP A 105 -0.67 -2.15 10.72
N GLY A 106 -1.84 -2.06 11.38
CA GLY A 106 -2.02 -2.57 12.74
C GLY A 106 -1.20 -1.80 13.79
N VAL A 107 -0.74 -0.61 13.46
CA VAL A 107 0.09 0.22 14.34
C VAL A 107 -0.72 0.68 15.55
N LYS A 108 -0.14 0.53 16.74
CA LYS A 108 -0.65 1.07 18.00
C LYS A 108 0.27 2.17 18.50
N GLU A 109 -0.36 3.26 18.89
CA GLU A 109 0.30 4.42 19.48
C GLU A 109 0.12 4.38 21.00
N ASP A 110 1.09 3.77 21.66
CA ASP A 110 1.18 3.70 23.12
C ASP A 110 2.64 4.02 23.48
N LEU A 111 2.87 4.75 24.58
CA LEU A 111 4.21 5.18 25.01
C LEU A 111 5.19 4.01 25.24
N LYS A 112 4.69 2.80 25.43
CA LYS A 112 5.52 1.58 25.52
C LYS A 112 6.06 1.10 24.18
N TYR A 113 5.57 1.61 23.07
CA TYR A 113 6.02 1.25 21.71
C TYR A 113 6.81 2.42 21.12
N GLU A 114 8.11 2.34 21.16
CA GLU A 114 8.99 3.43 20.72
C GLU A 114 8.81 3.78 19.23
N PHE A 115 8.46 2.78 18.39
CA PHE A 115 8.36 2.92 16.95
C PHE A 115 7.10 2.25 16.37
N PRO A 116 6.58 2.70 15.21
CA PRO A 116 5.43 2.06 14.54
C PRO A 116 5.66 0.57 14.24
N TYR A 117 6.89 0.19 13.87
CA TYR A 117 7.25 -1.18 13.51
C TYR A 117 7.31 -2.15 14.71
N VAL A 118 7.19 -1.67 15.93
CA VAL A 118 7.11 -2.55 17.12
C VAL A 118 5.81 -3.36 17.10
N THR A 119 4.75 -2.78 16.58
CA THR A 119 3.43 -3.43 16.48
C THR A 119 3.00 -3.71 15.05
N GLY A 120 3.37 -2.83 14.12
CA GLY A 120 2.94 -2.86 12.71
C GLY A 120 3.90 -3.65 11.82
N PRO A 121 3.43 -4.70 11.14
CA PRO A 121 4.20 -5.33 10.07
C PRO A 121 4.39 -4.36 8.91
N GLU A 122 5.49 -4.56 8.16
CA GLU A 122 5.97 -3.64 7.14
C GLU A 122 5.97 -4.25 5.75
N ILE A 123 5.48 -3.48 4.77
CA ILE A 123 5.82 -3.67 3.37
C ILE A 123 6.93 -2.67 3.02
N GLN A 124 8.10 -3.23 2.72
CA GLN A 124 9.33 -2.47 2.51
C GLN A 124 9.27 -1.57 1.28
N ILE A 125 9.81 -0.36 1.41
CA ILE A 125 10.09 0.59 0.34
C ILE A 125 11.58 0.88 0.35
N LEU A 126 12.28 0.58 -0.76
CA LEU A 126 13.75 0.70 -0.82
C LEU A 126 14.20 1.02 -2.25
N ASP A 127 15.25 1.83 -2.38
CA ASP A 127 15.98 1.93 -3.66
C ASP A 127 16.54 0.55 -4.05
N PRO A 128 16.20 0.02 -5.24
CA PRO A 128 16.65 -1.31 -5.65
C PRO A 128 18.18 -1.46 -5.79
N ASN A 129 18.94 -0.36 -5.78
CA ASN A 129 20.40 -0.38 -5.82
C ASN A 129 21.05 -0.48 -4.44
N VAL A 130 20.28 -0.40 -3.36
CA VAL A 130 20.80 -0.67 -2.01
C VAL A 130 21.08 -2.16 -1.90
N PRO A 131 22.35 -2.55 -1.60
CA PRO A 131 22.72 -3.95 -1.47
C PRO A 131 22.20 -4.50 -0.12
N ASP A 132 20.99 -5.02 -0.16
CA ASP A 132 20.34 -5.63 1.01
C ASP A 132 19.83 -7.04 0.66
N GLY A 133 19.44 -7.81 1.68
CA GLY A 133 18.98 -9.17 1.50
C GLY A 133 17.57 -9.25 0.87
N PRO A 134 17.18 -10.42 0.34
CA PRO A 134 15.90 -10.58 -0.34
C PRO A 134 14.68 -10.32 0.57
N LEU A 135 14.81 -10.50 1.88
CA LEU A 135 13.75 -10.26 2.84
C LEU A 135 13.57 -8.78 3.22
N THR A 136 14.45 -7.90 2.72
CA THR A 136 14.50 -6.47 3.05
C THR A 136 14.41 -5.58 1.80
N GLN A 137 14.24 -6.18 0.61
CA GLN A 137 14.05 -5.45 -0.63
C GLN A 137 12.64 -4.87 -0.75
N ALA A 138 12.48 -3.87 -1.62
CA ALA A 138 11.18 -3.23 -1.87
C ALA A 138 10.10 -4.26 -2.24
N GLY A 139 8.97 -4.18 -1.54
CA GLY A 139 7.83 -5.09 -1.66
C GLY A 139 7.90 -6.34 -0.79
N ALA A 140 9.00 -6.59 -0.07
CA ALA A 140 9.06 -7.66 0.92
C ALA A 140 8.07 -7.40 2.07
N LEU A 141 7.48 -8.48 2.61
CA LEU A 141 7.03 -8.46 3.99
C LEU A 141 8.29 -8.52 4.84
N TYR A 142 8.71 -7.36 5.36
CA TYR A 142 10.04 -7.12 5.89
C TYR A 142 10.49 -8.18 6.90
N GLY A 143 11.64 -8.76 6.61
CA GLY A 143 12.27 -9.78 7.47
C GLY A 143 11.59 -11.17 7.42
N MET A 144 10.49 -11.34 6.67
CA MET A 144 9.69 -12.57 6.67
C MET A 144 9.52 -13.20 5.28
N ILE A 145 9.09 -12.44 4.28
CA ILE A 145 8.83 -12.98 2.92
C ILE A 145 9.45 -12.07 1.87
N SER A 146 10.28 -12.64 1.00
CA SER A 146 10.81 -11.92 -0.16
C SER A 146 9.78 -11.82 -1.29
N PRO A 147 9.85 -10.76 -2.12
CA PRO A 147 9.08 -10.69 -3.34
C PRO A 147 9.36 -11.88 -4.26
N SER A 148 8.33 -12.42 -4.91
CA SER A 148 8.46 -13.50 -5.88
C SER A 148 9.15 -13.04 -7.17
N GLN A 149 9.19 -11.74 -7.43
CA GLN A 149 9.88 -11.11 -8.56
C GLN A 149 10.25 -9.65 -8.25
N TRP A 150 11.33 -9.19 -8.87
CA TRP A 150 11.87 -7.85 -8.69
C TRP A 150 11.34 -6.93 -9.78
N VAL A 151 10.38 -6.08 -9.44
CA VAL A 151 9.70 -5.17 -10.39
C VAL A 151 9.86 -3.70 -10.02
N THR A 152 10.71 -3.42 -9.04
CA THR A 152 10.98 -2.05 -8.56
C THR A 152 11.70 -1.25 -9.64
N LYS A 153 11.16 -0.07 -9.95
CA LYS A 153 11.80 0.89 -10.84
C LYS A 153 12.94 1.60 -10.11
N PRO A 154 13.97 2.07 -10.84
CA PRO A 154 15.09 2.82 -10.27
C PRO A 154 14.67 4.02 -9.42
N ALA A 155 15.54 4.42 -8.49
CA ALA A 155 15.38 5.65 -7.72
C ALA A 155 15.04 6.85 -8.63
N GLY A 156 14.20 7.75 -8.14
CA GLY A 156 13.66 8.90 -8.89
C GLY A 156 12.45 8.56 -9.77
N GLN A 157 12.05 7.31 -9.90
CA GLN A 157 10.87 6.89 -10.65
C GLN A 157 9.71 6.50 -9.71
N TRP A 158 8.48 6.78 -10.14
CA TRP A 158 7.28 6.39 -9.40
C TRP A 158 7.00 4.89 -9.52
N ASN A 159 6.88 4.24 -8.37
CA ASN A 159 6.40 2.88 -8.19
C ASN A 159 5.00 2.90 -7.59
N SER A 160 4.27 1.80 -7.64
CA SER A 160 2.96 1.66 -7.00
C SER A 160 2.86 0.38 -6.20
N TYR A 161 2.17 0.47 -5.06
CA TYR A 161 1.66 -0.67 -4.33
C TYR A 161 0.13 -0.66 -4.32
N ASP A 162 -0.46 -1.84 -4.53
CA ASP A 162 -1.82 -2.16 -4.14
C ASP A 162 -1.73 -3.25 -3.08
N ILE A 163 -2.11 -2.92 -1.84
CA ILE A 163 -1.99 -3.80 -0.68
C ILE A 163 -3.38 -4.14 -0.20
N THR A 164 -3.63 -5.42 0.05
CA THR A 164 -4.87 -5.91 0.66
C THR A 164 -4.56 -6.49 2.03
N ILE A 165 -5.29 -6.07 3.06
CA ILE A 165 -5.30 -6.63 4.40
C ILE A 165 -6.73 -7.03 4.72
N ASP A 166 -7.03 -8.34 4.78
CA ASP A 166 -8.36 -8.86 5.04
C ASP A 166 -8.33 -10.00 6.08
N HIS A 167 -8.55 -9.63 7.32
CA HIS A 167 -8.58 -10.56 8.46
C HIS A 167 -9.77 -11.53 8.42
N ARG A 168 -10.83 -11.23 7.65
CA ARG A 168 -12.01 -12.11 7.51
C ARG A 168 -11.66 -13.42 6.79
N ILE A 169 -10.72 -13.34 5.87
CA ILE A 169 -10.21 -14.49 5.09
C ILE A 169 -8.75 -14.80 5.41
N ASN A 170 -8.19 -14.15 6.46
CA ASN A 170 -6.81 -14.31 6.93
C ASN A 170 -5.77 -14.13 5.81
N LYS A 171 -5.91 -13.06 5.03
CA LYS A 171 -5.08 -12.83 3.85
C LYS A 171 -4.52 -11.42 3.79
N GLY A 172 -3.18 -11.33 3.63
CA GLY A 172 -2.45 -10.18 3.16
C GLY A 172 -1.93 -10.42 1.73
N GLU A 173 -1.93 -9.39 0.89
CA GLU A 173 -1.45 -9.46 -0.49
C GLU A 173 -0.81 -8.14 -0.90
N VAL A 174 0.30 -8.21 -1.64
CA VAL A 174 0.99 -7.06 -2.23
C VAL A 174 1.09 -7.22 -3.73
N VAL A 175 0.58 -6.23 -4.45
CA VAL A 175 0.79 -6.04 -5.88
C VAL A 175 1.71 -4.83 -6.07
N HIS A 176 2.86 -5.02 -6.70
CA HIS A 176 3.87 -3.99 -6.96
C HIS A 176 3.98 -3.75 -8.46
N ASN A 177 3.75 -2.51 -8.90
CA ASN A 177 3.77 -2.14 -10.32
C ASN A 177 2.90 -3.05 -11.20
N GLY A 178 1.74 -3.50 -10.68
CA GLY A 178 0.80 -4.37 -11.38
C GLY A 178 1.09 -5.89 -11.28
N TYR A 179 2.14 -6.30 -10.58
CA TYR A 179 2.50 -7.70 -10.40
C TYR A 179 2.25 -8.13 -8.94
N LYS A 180 1.48 -9.21 -8.73
CA LYS A 180 1.37 -9.81 -7.39
C LYS A 180 2.72 -10.42 -7.01
N ILE A 181 3.31 -9.95 -5.93
CA ILE A 181 4.67 -10.31 -5.52
C ILE A 181 4.76 -11.04 -4.19
N VAL A 182 3.81 -10.77 -3.27
CA VAL A 182 3.75 -11.39 -1.94
C VAL A 182 2.30 -11.69 -1.57
N GLU A 183 2.09 -12.83 -0.92
CA GLU A 183 0.84 -13.21 -0.28
C GLU A 183 1.18 -13.90 1.05
N PHE A 184 0.41 -13.59 2.12
CA PHE A 184 0.72 -14.06 3.48
C PHE A 184 -0.53 -14.17 4.34
N PRO A 185 -0.53 -15.07 5.35
CA PRO A 185 -1.54 -15.07 6.40
C PRO A 185 -1.33 -13.87 7.33
N LEU A 186 -2.38 -13.42 8.01
CA LEU A 186 -2.35 -12.28 8.93
C LEU A 186 -2.38 -12.72 10.41
N SER A 187 -2.55 -14.00 10.69
CA SER A 187 -2.64 -14.55 12.04
C SER A 187 -2.58 -16.09 12.03
N GLY A 188 -2.43 -16.67 13.23
CA GLY A 188 -2.42 -18.12 13.45
C GLY A 188 -1.06 -18.76 13.23
N ASP A 189 -1.02 -20.11 13.28
CA ASP A 189 0.21 -20.89 13.30
C ASP A 189 1.18 -20.57 12.14
N GLU A 190 0.65 -20.24 10.96
CA GLU A 190 1.48 -19.92 9.79
C GLU A 190 2.15 -18.53 9.97
N TRP A 191 1.41 -17.53 10.50
CA TRP A 191 1.97 -16.25 10.86
C TRP A 191 3.04 -16.40 11.94
N ASP A 192 2.75 -17.12 13.01
CA ASP A 192 3.65 -17.33 14.14
C ASP A 192 4.95 -18.01 13.70
N LYS A 193 4.87 -18.97 12.77
CA LYS A 193 6.07 -19.60 12.17
C LYS A 193 6.92 -18.64 11.35
N MET A 194 6.33 -17.66 10.71
CA MET A 194 7.09 -16.63 9.96
C MET A 194 7.76 -15.64 10.90
N VAL A 195 7.10 -15.25 11.99
CA VAL A 195 7.65 -14.31 12.99
C VAL A 195 8.73 -14.96 13.84
N ALA A 196 8.60 -16.25 14.19
CA ALA A 196 9.47 -16.97 15.11
C ALA A 196 10.99 -16.83 14.85
N PRO A 197 11.49 -16.90 13.59
CA PRO A 197 12.93 -16.76 13.31
C PRO A 197 13.40 -15.30 13.20
N THR A 198 12.54 -14.31 13.38
CA THR A 198 12.86 -12.89 13.18
C THR A 198 13.19 -12.19 14.48
N LYS A 199 13.80 -11.01 14.36
CA LYS A 199 14.02 -10.08 15.49
C LYS A 199 12.72 -9.69 16.21
N PHE A 200 11.58 -9.72 15.52
CA PHE A 200 10.26 -9.34 16.07
C PHE A 200 9.75 -10.31 17.14
N ASN A 201 10.31 -11.52 17.23
CA ASN A 201 9.99 -12.51 18.27
C ASN A 201 10.96 -12.45 19.47
N ASN A 202 11.90 -11.51 19.47
CA ASN A 202 12.84 -11.36 20.58
C ASN A 202 12.25 -10.52 21.72
N CYS A 203 11.37 -11.13 22.50
CA CYS A 203 10.59 -10.47 23.55
C CYS A 203 11.44 -10.08 24.79
N GLU A 204 12.71 -10.43 24.83
CA GLU A 204 13.63 -10.10 25.93
C GLU A 204 14.40 -8.79 25.65
N GLU A 205 14.39 -8.32 24.39
CA GLU A 205 15.16 -7.16 23.96
C GLU A 205 14.27 -6.02 23.43
N GLU A 206 14.68 -4.79 23.71
CA GLU A 206 14.09 -3.60 23.12
C GLU A 206 14.26 -3.59 21.58
N PRO A 207 13.29 -3.03 20.86
CA PRO A 207 12.02 -2.48 21.33
C PRO A 207 10.86 -3.52 21.37
N TRP A 208 11.13 -4.82 21.12
CA TRP A 208 10.09 -5.88 20.96
C TRP A 208 9.70 -6.59 22.25
N GLN A 209 10.18 -6.15 23.41
CA GLN A 209 9.94 -6.77 24.72
C GLN A 209 8.47 -7.04 25.06
N ASN A 210 7.53 -6.33 24.44
CA ASN A 210 6.09 -6.57 24.64
C ASN A 210 5.53 -7.72 23.81
N CYS A 211 6.29 -8.26 22.84
CA CYS A 211 5.85 -9.31 21.91
C CYS A 211 4.53 -9.01 21.18
N ASP A 212 4.29 -7.76 20.84
CA ASP A 212 3.01 -7.33 20.27
C ASP A 212 3.06 -7.15 18.74
N PHE A 213 4.17 -7.53 18.09
CA PHE A 213 4.34 -7.43 16.65
C PHE A 213 3.29 -8.26 15.89
N GLY A 214 2.56 -7.59 15.00
CA GLY A 214 1.55 -8.21 14.14
C GLY A 214 0.30 -8.73 14.85
N LYS A 215 0.09 -8.42 16.14
CA LYS A 215 -1.05 -8.94 16.92
C LYS A 215 -2.33 -8.13 16.79
N PHE A 216 -2.25 -6.89 16.32
CA PHE A 216 -3.39 -6.00 16.26
C PHE A 216 -4.08 -6.06 14.90
N LYS A 217 -5.31 -6.59 14.87
CA LYS A 217 -6.15 -6.64 13.66
C LYS A 217 -6.63 -5.24 13.24
N THR A 218 -6.91 -4.40 14.23
CA THR A 218 -7.34 -3.00 14.05
C THR A 218 -6.23 -2.10 14.56
N GLY A 219 -5.81 -1.15 13.75
CA GLY A 219 -4.79 -0.18 14.10
C GLY A 219 -4.62 0.89 13.05
N LYS A 220 -3.73 1.83 13.30
CA LYS A 220 -3.38 2.88 12.34
C LYS A 220 -2.55 2.28 11.20
N ILE A 221 -2.57 2.95 10.05
CA ILE A 221 -1.56 2.78 9.01
C ILE A 221 -0.46 3.81 9.23
N SER A 222 0.76 3.46 8.82
CA SER A 222 1.91 4.37 8.95
C SER A 222 2.77 4.37 7.71
N ILE A 223 3.45 5.49 7.49
CA ILE A 223 4.46 5.69 6.46
C ILE A 223 5.74 6.12 7.16
N GLN A 224 6.82 5.35 6.95
CA GLN A 224 8.08 5.53 7.65
C GLN A 224 8.85 6.76 7.17
N ASP A 225 9.38 7.52 8.13
CA ASP A 225 10.50 8.42 7.92
C ASP A 225 11.82 7.62 7.88
N HIS A 226 12.72 7.99 7.00
CA HIS A 226 14.06 7.39 6.92
C HIS A 226 15.02 8.36 6.22
N PRO A 227 16.34 8.26 6.42
CA PRO A 227 17.29 9.12 5.71
C PRO A 227 17.09 9.17 4.20
N GLY A 228 17.18 10.38 3.64
CA GLY A 228 16.99 10.67 2.22
C GLY A 228 15.72 11.45 1.90
N ILE A 229 15.29 11.37 0.63
CA ILE A 229 14.07 12.00 0.15
C ILE A 229 13.08 10.92 -0.30
N ILE A 230 11.90 10.92 0.28
CA ILE A 230 10.87 9.94 0.02
C ILE A 230 9.59 10.67 -0.33
N SER A 231 8.96 10.34 -1.45
CA SER A 231 7.75 11.00 -1.90
C SER A 231 6.63 9.98 -2.11
N PHE A 232 5.41 10.38 -1.75
CA PHE A 232 4.18 9.62 -1.93
C PHE A 232 3.13 10.47 -2.62
N ARG A 233 2.26 9.81 -3.40
CA ARG A 233 1.07 10.42 -3.98
C ARG A 233 -0.01 9.38 -4.23
N ASN A 234 -1.21 9.80 -4.59
CA ASN A 234 -2.32 8.92 -4.92
C ASN A 234 -2.63 7.88 -3.82
N ILE A 235 -2.40 8.25 -2.54
CA ILE A 235 -2.73 7.37 -1.42
C ILE A 235 -4.24 7.35 -1.25
N LYS A 236 -4.85 6.20 -1.47
CA LYS A 236 -6.30 5.99 -1.32
C LYS A 236 -6.60 4.63 -0.74
N ILE A 237 -7.61 4.58 0.09
CA ILE A 237 -8.03 3.40 0.83
C ILE A 237 -9.48 3.05 0.54
N LEU A 238 -9.76 1.76 0.51
CA LEU A 238 -11.08 1.15 0.45
C LEU A 238 -11.26 0.23 1.65
N GLU A 239 -12.18 0.54 2.53
CA GLU A 239 -12.56 -0.36 3.62
C GLU A 239 -13.41 -1.51 3.08
N LEU A 240 -13.16 -2.76 3.55
CA LEU A 240 -13.76 -3.99 3.05
C LEU A 240 -14.88 -4.51 3.95
#